data_f853488b30f2956a58d541d71e13e7d8
#
_entry.id   f853488b30f2956a58d541d71e13e7d8
#
_cell.length_a   1.000
_cell.length_b   1.000
_cell.length_c   1.000
_cell.angle_alpha   90.00
_cell.angle_beta   90.00
_cell.angle_gamma   90.00
#
_symmetry.space_group_name_H-M   'P 1'
#
loop_
_entity.id
_entity.type
_entity.pdbx_description
1 polymer ?
#
loop_
_entity_poly.entity_id
_entity_poly.type
_entity_poly.pdbx_seq_one_letter_code
_entity_poly.pdbx_strand_id
1 'polypeptide(L)'
;MKFKYILIVTLLFMGSAIAAGHITKAQKEKTIECLGHYSATAVLPAETIEVKNMELALASVKVIREYLASEGVKDDEMNKGMNAYVDKVYGKPFNKSKNAECNKFIYKQIKGSEEKIEKLSRTIYAG
;
A
#
# COMPACT_ATOMS: atom_id res chain seq x y z
N MET A 1 -42.62 15.19 -11.34
CA MET A 1 -41.71 15.73 -12.34
C MET A 1 -40.50 16.35 -11.70
N LYS A 2 -40.73 17.28 -10.82
CA LYS A 2 -39.64 18.02 -10.20
C LYS A 2 -38.71 17.16 -9.33
N PHE A 3 -39.27 16.16 -8.69
CA PHE A 3 -38.42 15.27 -7.87
C PHE A 3 -37.39 14.50 -8.67
N LYS A 4 -37.63 14.37 -9.98
CA LYS A 4 -36.61 13.71 -10.82
C LYS A 4 -35.32 14.49 -10.84
N TYR A 5 -35.41 15.78 -10.89
CA TYR A 5 -34.24 16.65 -10.88
C TYR A 5 -33.51 16.58 -9.55
N ILE A 6 -34.30 16.52 -8.49
CA ILE A 6 -33.73 16.40 -7.16
C ILE A 6 -32.95 15.11 -7.04
N LEU A 7 -33.47 14.01 -7.57
CA LEU A 7 -32.81 12.73 -7.56
C LEU A 7 -31.48 12.78 -8.31
N ILE A 8 -31.45 13.46 -9.44
CA ILE A 8 -30.25 13.60 -10.24
C ILE A 8 -29.18 14.35 -9.45
N VAL A 9 -29.55 15.40 -8.78
CA VAL A 9 -28.66 16.19 -7.96
C VAL A 9 -28.09 15.33 -6.84
N THR A 10 -28.95 14.54 -6.20
CA THR A 10 -28.51 13.63 -5.14
C THR A 10 -27.48 12.64 -5.64
N LEU A 11 -27.68 12.11 -6.83
CA LEU A 11 -26.72 11.17 -7.42
C LEU A 11 -25.37 11.82 -7.66
N LEU A 12 -25.37 13.07 -8.08
CA LEU A 12 -24.13 13.81 -8.28
C LEU A 12 -23.36 13.99 -6.98
N PHE A 13 -24.08 14.30 -5.92
CA PHE A 13 -23.46 14.42 -4.60
C PHE A 13 -22.87 13.11 -4.15
N MET A 14 -23.58 12.03 -4.35
CA MET A 14 -23.09 10.71 -3.98
C MET A 14 -21.84 10.36 -4.77
N GLY A 15 -21.79 10.71 -6.03
CA GLY A 15 -20.61 10.51 -6.85
C GLY A 15 -19.41 11.26 -6.29
N SER A 16 -19.60 12.48 -5.86
CA SER A 16 -18.52 13.28 -5.26
C SER A 16 -18.08 12.71 -3.93
N ALA A 17 -19.02 12.26 -3.12
CA ALA A 17 -18.72 11.67 -1.83
C ALA A 17 -17.92 10.37 -1.98
N ILE A 18 -18.23 9.59 -2.99
CA ILE A 18 -17.53 8.33 -3.28
C ILE A 18 -16.11 8.58 -3.73
N ALA A 19 -15.83 9.71 -4.38
CA ALA A 19 -14.50 10.04 -4.84
C ALA A 19 -13.48 10.09 -3.71
N ALA A 20 -13.91 10.39 -2.50
CA ALA A 20 -13.04 10.35 -1.33
C ALA A 20 -13.19 8.99 -0.66
N GLY A 21 -12.09 8.25 -0.52
CA GLY A 21 -12.13 6.94 0.10
C GLY A 21 -12.78 5.89 -0.78
N HIS A 22 -12.38 5.86 -2.03
CA HIS A 22 -12.97 4.96 -3.03
C HIS A 22 -12.35 3.57 -3.06
N ILE A 23 -11.36 3.31 -2.24
CA ILE A 23 -10.72 2.00 -2.20
C ILE A 23 -11.72 0.93 -1.74
N THR A 24 -11.78 -0.17 -2.47
CA THR A 24 -12.68 -1.26 -2.09
C THR A 24 -12.07 -2.06 -0.94
N LYS A 25 -12.92 -2.85 -0.26
CA LYS A 25 -12.46 -3.70 0.82
C LYS A 25 -11.38 -4.67 0.34
N ALA A 26 -11.59 -5.29 -0.82
CA ALA A 26 -10.62 -6.23 -1.38
C ALA A 26 -9.29 -5.54 -1.70
N GLN A 27 -9.35 -4.36 -2.28
CA GLN A 27 -8.15 -3.58 -2.59
C GLN A 27 -7.41 -3.16 -1.31
N LYS A 28 -8.16 -2.76 -0.29
CA LYS A 28 -7.57 -2.39 0.99
C LYS A 28 -6.86 -3.58 1.62
N GLU A 29 -7.50 -4.73 1.66
CA GLU A 29 -6.92 -5.95 2.24
C GLU A 29 -5.64 -6.34 1.50
N LYS A 30 -5.66 -6.30 0.18
CA LYS A 30 -4.48 -6.63 -0.63
C LYS A 30 -3.36 -5.62 -0.43
N THR A 31 -3.71 -4.34 -0.33
CA THR A 31 -2.72 -3.28 -0.10
C THR A 31 -2.04 -3.47 1.26
N ILE A 32 -2.81 -3.82 2.30
CA ILE A 32 -2.27 -4.06 3.63
C ILE A 32 -1.43 -5.34 3.65
N GLU A 33 -1.83 -6.36 2.90
CA GLU A 33 -1.03 -7.58 2.76
C GLU A 33 0.34 -7.25 2.15
N CYS A 34 0.36 -6.45 1.10
CA CYS A 34 1.61 -6.02 0.47
C CYS A 34 2.43 -5.13 1.41
N LEU A 35 1.78 -4.29 2.19
CA LEU A 35 2.45 -3.52 3.24
C LEU A 35 3.18 -4.48 4.20
N GLY A 36 2.51 -5.56 4.60
CA GLY A 36 3.11 -6.60 5.44
C GLY A 36 4.30 -7.26 4.77
N HIS A 37 4.16 -7.60 3.49
CA HIS A 37 5.26 -8.20 2.73
C HIS A 37 6.50 -7.29 2.70
N TYR A 38 6.32 -6.02 2.37
CA TYR A 38 7.44 -5.09 2.32
C TYR A 38 8.04 -4.85 3.71
N SER A 39 7.20 -4.82 4.74
CA SER A 39 7.68 -4.66 6.11
C SER A 39 8.53 -5.85 6.54
N ALA A 40 8.09 -7.06 6.23
CA ALA A 40 8.85 -8.27 6.51
C ALA A 40 10.18 -8.30 5.74
N THR A 41 10.13 -7.86 4.48
CA THR A 41 11.33 -7.78 3.65
C THR A 41 12.35 -6.81 4.23
N ALA A 42 11.88 -5.67 4.72
CA ALA A 42 12.75 -4.62 5.23
C ALA A 42 13.52 -5.02 6.49
N VAL A 43 13.04 -6.01 7.23
CA VAL A 43 13.69 -6.46 8.47
C VAL A 43 14.43 -7.79 8.31
N LEU A 44 14.58 -8.28 7.09
CA LEU A 44 15.38 -9.49 6.86
C LEU A 44 16.86 -9.24 7.19
N PRO A 45 17.59 -10.29 7.60
CA PRO A 45 19.02 -10.13 7.84
C PRO A 45 19.73 -9.61 6.59
N ALA A 46 20.58 -8.61 6.77
CA ALA A 46 21.24 -7.91 5.68
C ALA A 46 22.03 -8.84 4.74
N GLU A 47 22.57 -9.92 5.27
CA GLU A 47 23.34 -10.87 4.47
C GLU A 47 22.49 -11.78 3.60
N THR A 48 21.16 -11.76 3.79
CA THR A 48 20.23 -12.64 3.05
C THR A 48 19.49 -11.94 1.92
N ILE A 49 19.67 -10.64 1.79
CA ILE A 49 18.92 -9.85 0.81
C ILE A 49 19.82 -8.73 0.26
N GLU A 50 19.64 -8.41 -1.00
CA GLU A 50 20.36 -7.29 -1.60
C GLU A 50 19.89 -5.98 -0.98
N VAL A 51 20.83 -5.08 -0.72
CA VAL A 51 20.55 -3.77 -0.12
C VAL A 51 19.48 -3.01 -0.90
N LYS A 52 19.54 -3.07 -2.22
CA LYS A 52 18.58 -2.39 -3.07
C LYS A 52 17.16 -2.88 -2.81
N ASN A 53 16.98 -4.18 -2.62
CA ASN A 53 15.64 -4.74 -2.33
C ASN A 53 15.14 -4.28 -0.97
N MET A 54 16.03 -4.16 -0.01
CA MET A 54 15.68 -3.65 1.32
C MET A 54 15.27 -2.17 1.24
N GLU A 55 16.01 -1.38 0.50
CA GLU A 55 15.70 0.04 0.32
C GLU A 55 14.36 0.24 -0.38
N LEU A 56 14.11 -0.55 -1.42
CA LEU A 56 12.82 -0.48 -2.13
C LEU A 56 11.67 -0.90 -1.21
N ALA A 57 11.90 -1.90 -0.36
CA ALA A 57 10.88 -2.33 0.60
C ALA A 57 10.56 -1.23 1.61
N LEU A 58 11.57 -0.58 2.16
CA LEU A 58 11.37 0.52 3.10
C LEU A 58 10.61 1.67 2.45
N ALA A 59 11.00 2.03 1.22
CA ALA A 59 10.31 3.09 0.48
C ALA A 59 8.86 2.72 0.20
N SER A 60 8.61 1.45 -0.14
CA SER A 60 7.26 0.95 -0.41
C SER A 60 6.38 1.04 0.84
N VAL A 61 6.91 0.68 1.99
CA VAL A 61 6.18 0.80 3.26
C VAL A 61 5.70 2.24 3.46
N LYS A 62 6.60 3.19 3.27
CA LYS A 62 6.24 4.60 3.47
C LYS A 62 5.16 5.07 2.50
N VAL A 63 5.34 4.78 1.22
CA VAL A 63 4.39 5.20 0.18
C VAL A 63 3.02 4.57 0.40
N ILE A 64 2.99 3.28 0.75
CA ILE A 64 1.72 2.57 0.99
C ILE A 64 1.01 3.13 2.21
N ARG A 65 1.74 3.39 3.31
CA ARG A 65 1.11 3.93 4.51
C ARG A 65 0.51 5.31 4.25
N GLU A 66 1.21 6.15 3.51
CA GLU A 66 0.68 7.47 3.14
C GLU A 66 -0.57 7.34 2.28
N TYR A 67 -0.56 6.42 1.33
CA TYR A 67 -1.73 6.18 0.48
C TYR A 67 -2.92 5.71 1.30
N LEU A 68 -2.72 4.71 2.15
CA LEU A 68 -3.81 4.17 2.98
C LEU A 68 -4.37 5.25 3.91
N ALA A 69 -3.51 6.08 4.48
CA ALA A 69 -3.95 7.18 5.32
C ALA A 69 -4.82 8.16 4.52
N SER A 70 -4.43 8.45 3.28
CA SER A 70 -5.22 9.34 2.42
C SER A 70 -6.58 8.74 2.06
N GLU A 71 -6.70 7.42 2.09
CA GLU A 71 -7.95 6.70 1.85
C GLU A 71 -8.77 6.50 3.13
N GLY A 72 -8.32 7.08 4.25
CA GLY A 72 -9.06 7.01 5.50
C GLY A 72 -8.77 5.79 6.36
N VAL A 73 -7.76 5.00 6.01
CA VAL A 73 -7.40 3.83 6.81
C VAL A 73 -6.57 4.27 8.00
N LYS A 74 -6.96 3.85 9.19
CA LYS A 74 -6.29 4.26 10.43
C LYS A 74 -5.03 3.43 10.67
N ASP A 75 -4.08 4.02 11.41
CA ASP A 75 -2.84 3.36 11.74
C ASP A 75 -3.05 2.02 12.43
N ASP A 76 -4.02 1.93 13.34
CA ASP A 76 -4.33 0.68 14.03
C ASP A 76 -4.66 -0.44 13.06
N GLU A 77 -5.46 -0.14 12.07
CA GLU A 77 -5.87 -1.12 11.06
C GLU A 77 -4.68 -1.54 10.20
N MET A 78 -3.86 -0.58 9.80
CA MET A 78 -2.64 -0.86 9.03
C MET A 78 -1.71 -1.76 9.83
N ASN A 79 -1.44 -1.39 11.08
CA ASN A 79 -0.52 -2.12 11.94
C ASN A 79 -1.00 -3.53 12.23
N LYS A 80 -2.30 -3.70 12.47
CA LYS A 80 -2.87 -5.01 12.74
C LYS A 80 -2.68 -5.95 11.56
N GLY A 81 -3.02 -5.49 10.36
CA GLY A 81 -2.89 -6.31 9.15
C GLY A 81 -1.44 -6.55 8.77
N MET A 82 -0.60 -5.53 8.90
CA MET A 82 0.82 -5.64 8.63
C MET A 82 1.48 -6.66 9.55
N ASN A 83 1.22 -6.55 10.85
CA ASN A 83 1.80 -7.45 11.85
C ASN A 83 1.33 -8.89 11.68
N ALA A 84 0.07 -9.08 11.32
CA ALA A 84 -0.46 -10.42 11.06
C ALA A 84 0.30 -11.09 9.92
N TYR A 85 0.60 -10.34 8.88
CA TYR A 85 1.37 -10.88 7.76
C TYR A 85 2.83 -11.14 8.15
N VAL A 86 3.45 -10.21 8.84
CA VAL A 86 4.84 -10.35 9.30
C VAL A 86 4.99 -11.59 10.18
N ASP A 87 4.07 -11.80 11.12
CA ASP A 87 4.09 -12.98 11.97
C ASP A 87 3.99 -14.27 11.17
N LYS A 88 3.16 -14.26 10.13
CA LYS A 88 2.95 -15.43 9.28
C LYS A 88 4.20 -15.84 8.52
N VAL A 89 5.02 -14.87 8.11
CA VAL A 89 6.22 -15.14 7.31
C VAL A 89 7.52 -15.01 8.10
N TYR A 90 7.42 -14.80 9.40
CA TYR A 90 8.59 -14.62 10.25
C TYR A 90 9.55 -15.80 10.12
N GLY A 91 10.83 -15.48 9.93
CA GLY A 91 11.86 -16.51 9.77
C GLY A 91 11.98 -17.10 8.37
N LYS A 92 11.09 -16.73 7.45
CA LYS A 92 11.14 -17.20 6.07
C LYS A 92 12.04 -16.29 5.23
N PRO A 93 12.68 -16.84 4.19
CA PRO A 93 13.54 -16.03 3.32
C PRO A 93 12.75 -15.05 2.46
N PHE A 94 13.45 -14.14 1.80
CA PHE A 94 12.87 -13.21 0.86
C PHE A 94 12.06 -13.95 -0.20
N ASN A 95 10.82 -13.52 -0.37
CA ASN A 95 9.90 -14.14 -1.32
C ASN A 95 9.85 -13.32 -2.61
N LYS A 96 10.65 -13.72 -3.59
CA LYS A 96 10.72 -13.03 -4.88
C LYS A 96 9.39 -13.00 -5.60
N SER A 97 8.66 -14.11 -5.55
CA SER A 97 7.38 -14.24 -6.22
C SER A 97 6.35 -13.28 -5.62
N LYS A 98 6.26 -13.25 -4.31
CA LYS A 98 5.37 -12.32 -3.62
C LYS A 98 5.76 -10.87 -3.88
N ASN A 99 7.06 -10.62 -3.93
CA ASN A 99 7.56 -9.27 -4.20
C ASN A 99 7.13 -8.78 -5.58
N ALA A 100 7.26 -9.63 -6.59
CA ALA A 100 6.82 -9.29 -7.95
C ALA A 100 5.31 -9.08 -8.01
N GLU A 101 4.56 -9.91 -7.32
CA GLU A 101 3.10 -9.79 -7.24
C GLU A 101 2.69 -8.45 -6.60
N CYS A 102 3.31 -8.12 -5.48
CA CYS A 102 3.01 -6.88 -4.77
C CYS A 102 3.42 -5.65 -5.57
N ASN A 103 4.61 -5.68 -6.19
CA ASN A 103 5.04 -4.58 -7.03
C ASN A 103 4.02 -4.30 -8.14
N LYS A 104 3.59 -5.35 -8.83
CA LYS A 104 2.61 -5.23 -9.91
C LYS A 104 1.30 -4.63 -9.40
N PHE A 105 0.82 -5.14 -8.26
CA PHE A 105 -0.42 -4.67 -7.68
C PHE A 105 -0.33 -3.21 -7.21
N ILE A 106 0.71 -2.88 -6.46
CA ILE A 106 0.88 -1.55 -5.88
C ILE A 106 1.09 -0.50 -6.97
N TYR A 107 1.90 -0.80 -7.98
CA TYR A 107 2.16 0.16 -9.05
C TYR A 107 0.90 0.50 -9.83
N LYS A 108 -0.02 -0.45 -9.91
CA LYS A 108 -1.33 -0.22 -10.55
C LYS A 108 -2.29 0.49 -9.61
N GLN A 109 -2.32 0.08 -8.34
CA GLN A 109 -3.26 0.61 -7.35
C GLN A 109 -2.95 2.07 -6.99
N ILE A 110 -1.68 2.40 -6.86
CA ILE A 110 -1.24 3.73 -6.46
C ILE A 110 -0.50 4.36 -7.63
N LYS A 111 -1.16 5.27 -8.34
CA LYS A 111 -0.59 5.92 -9.52
C LYS A 111 0.69 6.68 -9.17
N GLY A 112 1.71 6.47 -9.98
CA GLY A 112 2.98 7.15 -9.79
C GLY A 112 3.84 6.55 -8.69
N SER A 113 3.39 5.46 -8.06
CA SER A 113 4.11 4.87 -6.94
C SER A 113 5.44 4.26 -7.33
N GLU A 114 5.54 3.65 -8.51
CA GLU A 114 6.80 3.04 -8.94
C GLU A 114 7.93 4.07 -8.95
N GLU A 115 7.70 5.19 -9.60
CA GLU A 115 8.67 6.26 -9.68
C GLU A 115 8.97 6.86 -8.31
N LYS A 116 7.93 7.07 -7.52
CA LYS A 116 8.06 7.63 -6.18
C LYS A 116 8.87 6.71 -5.26
N ILE A 117 8.59 5.42 -5.32
CA ILE A 117 9.30 4.41 -4.52
C ILE A 117 10.77 4.34 -4.94
N GLU A 118 11.03 4.31 -6.23
CA GLU A 118 12.39 4.30 -6.76
C GLU A 118 13.18 5.51 -6.29
N LYS A 119 12.59 6.69 -6.41
CA LYS A 119 13.22 7.93 -6.01
C LYS A 119 13.49 7.97 -4.52
N LEU A 120 12.50 7.58 -3.72
CA LEU A 120 12.63 7.56 -2.28
C LEU A 120 13.67 6.55 -1.81
N SER A 121 13.73 5.38 -2.46
CA SER A 121 14.68 4.33 -2.09
C SER A 121 16.12 4.82 -2.19
N ARG A 122 16.42 5.68 -3.14
CA ARG A 122 17.77 6.22 -3.31
C ARG A 122 18.18 7.20 -2.21
N THR A 123 17.22 7.71 -1.43
CA THR A 123 17.50 8.70 -0.39
C THR A 123 17.47 8.12 1.02
N ILE A 124 17.06 6.88 1.19
CA ILE A 124 16.88 6.28 2.52
C ILE A 124 18.15 6.29 3.37
N TYR A 125 19.27 5.98 2.76
CA TYR A 125 20.55 6.01 3.46
C TYR A 125 21.43 7.19 3.08
N ALA A 126 20.91 8.10 2.27
CA ALA A 126 21.71 9.21 1.78
C ALA A 126 21.67 10.42 2.71
N GLY A 127 20.76 10.44 3.63
CA GLY A 127 20.60 11.55 4.51
C GLY A 127 20.77 11.25 5.92
#